data_a0b53feeec6abf97f2e77e6183a8aa7e
#
_entry.id   a0b53feeec6abf97f2e77e6183a8aa7e
#
_cell.length_a   1.000
_cell.length_b   1.000
_cell.length_c   1.000
_cell.angle_alpha   90.00
_cell.angle_beta   90.00
_cell.angle_gamma   90.00
#
_symmetry.space_group_name_H-M   'P 1'
#
loop_
_entity.id
_entity.type
_entity.pdbx_description
1 polymer ?
#
loop_
_entity_poly.entity_id
_entity_poly.type
_entity_poly.pdbx_seq_one_letter_code
_entity_poly.pdbx_strand_id
1 'polypeptide(L)'
;MLPRAFTYLCRMTDTPWFASWFDTSYYHQLYNYRSEEEAQVFIEGLVDFLALEPRSKVLDLACGKGRHARTLHALGLNVLGTDLSPESIAFANESAENGLKFMVQDMREPLPNKSFDAVFNLFTSFGYFDSTIENQRVIDAINSMLKPGGIVVIDFLNAQRVINTLVLSEEVQRGALTFKIRREITGGKVIKHIDFTDKGKDFHYTEQVQLLGLSDFEVLLNRDFIMLHIFGNYALDAFNPSTSPRLIIIAQKK
;
A
#
# COMPACT_ATOMS: atom_id res chain seq x y z
N MET A 1 15.29 -38.63 -35.75
CA MET A 1 15.75 -37.56 -34.79
C MET A 1 14.54 -36.77 -34.38
N LEU A 2 14.00 -37.07 -33.19
CA LEU A 2 12.85 -36.35 -32.65
C LEU A 2 13.40 -35.16 -31.77
N PRO A 3 12.79 -33.97 -31.84
CA PRO A 3 13.24 -32.85 -31.00
C PRO A 3 12.83 -33.08 -29.55
N ARG A 4 13.78 -32.90 -28.64
CA ARG A 4 13.57 -32.92 -27.20
C ARG A 4 12.61 -31.79 -26.80
N ALA A 5 11.47 -32.14 -26.29
CA ALA A 5 10.57 -31.20 -25.57
C ALA A 5 11.30 -30.69 -24.33
N PHE A 6 11.59 -29.41 -24.28
CA PHE A 6 11.99 -28.71 -23.06
C PHE A 6 10.74 -28.58 -22.18
N THR A 7 10.64 -29.49 -21.22
CA THR A 7 9.65 -29.36 -20.15
C THR A 7 10.15 -28.24 -19.23
N TYR A 8 9.57 -27.05 -19.34
CA TYR A 8 9.67 -26.03 -18.31
C TYR A 8 8.96 -26.57 -17.07
N LEU A 9 9.76 -27.09 -16.14
CA LEU A 9 9.31 -27.28 -14.77
C LEU A 9 9.04 -25.89 -14.19
N CYS A 10 7.75 -25.51 -14.19
CA CYS A 10 7.24 -24.42 -13.39
C CYS A 10 7.58 -24.77 -11.93
N ARG A 11 8.64 -24.18 -11.38
CA ARG A 11 8.88 -24.22 -9.92
C ARG A 11 7.62 -23.63 -9.30
N MET A 12 6.96 -24.38 -8.43
CA MET A 12 5.95 -23.87 -7.52
C MET A 12 6.63 -22.71 -6.77
N THR A 13 6.32 -21.50 -7.15
CA THR A 13 6.82 -20.30 -6.47
C THR A 13 6.14 -20.26 -5.12
N ASP A 14 6.94 -20.26 -4.05
CA ASP A 14 6.43 -20.00 -2.70
C ASP A 14 5.57 -18.74 -2.76
N THR A 15 4.34 -18.83 -2.23
CA THR A 15 3.42 -17.69 -2.18
C THR A 15 4.13 -16.53 -1.47
N PRO A 16 4.18 -15.33 -2.07
CA PRO A 16 4.87 -14.21 -1.44
C PRO A 16 4.30 -13.96 -0.04
N TRP A 17 5.16 -13.59 0.92
CA TRP A 17 4.78 -13.38 2.31
C TRP A 17 3.58 -12.43 2.46
N PHE A 18 3.52 -11.37 1.64
CA PHE A 18 2.43 -10.39 1.67
C PHE A 18 1.10 -10.97 1.20
N ALA A 19 1.09 -11.90 0.25
CA ALA A 19 -0.13 -12.55 -0.21
C ALA A 19 -0.69 -13.54 0.84
N SER A 20 0.18 -14.18 1.65
CA SER A 20 -0.24 -15.11 2.69
C SER A 20 -0.61 -14.42 4.00
N TRP A 21 0.10 -13.35 4.39
CA TRP A 21 -0.11 -12.67 5.67
C TRP A 21 -1.30 -11.71 5.63
N PHE A 22 -1.37 -10.82 4.64
CA PHE A 22 -2.43 -9.81 4.55
C PHE A 22 -3.84 -10.40 4.32
N ASP A 23 -3.90 -11.66 3.85
CA ASP A 23 -5.15 -12.40 3.65
C ASP A 23 -5.59 -13.17 4.91
N THR A 24 -4.99 -12.91 6.10
CA THR A 24 -5.36 -13.59 7.33
C THR A 24 -6.23 -12.73 8.25
N SER A 25 -7.15 -13.37 8.99
CA SER A 25 -7.90 -12.72 10.06
C SER A 25 -6.97 -12.19 11.17
N TYR A 26 -5.81 -12.80 11.39
CA TYR A 26 -4.82 -12.39 12.38
C TYR A 26 -4.16 -11.05 12.03
N TYR A 27 -3.88 -10.80 10.74
CA TYR A 27 -3.44 -9.49 10.29
C TYR A 27 -4.45 -8.40 10.65
N HIS A 28 -5.71 -8.63 10.33
CA HIS A 28 -6.77 -7.68 10.65
C HIS A 28 -6.94 -7.47 12.15
N GLN A 29 -6.79 -8.53 12.96
CA GLN A 29 -6.86 -8.43 14.42
C GLN A 29 -5.69 -7.65 15.00
N LEU A 30 -4.46 -7.87 14.51
CA LEU A 30 -3.29 -7.12 14.96
C LEU A 30 -3.43 -5.62 14.69
N TYR A 31 -4.01 -5.25 13.55
CA TYR A 31 -4.09 -3.87 13.08
C TYR A 31 -5.47 -3.21 13.20
N ASN A 32 -6.39 -3.79 13.98
CA ASN A 32 -7.76 -3.26 14.17
C ASN A 32 -7.85 -1.93 14.92
N TYR A 33 -6.75 -1.48 15.55
CA TYR A 33 -6.68 -0.20 16.29
C TYR A 33 -6.55 1.03 15.38
N ARG A 34 -6.38 0.83 14.08
CA ARG A 34 -6.20 1.91 13.12
C ARG A 34 -7.51 2.66 12.98
N SER A 35 -7.49 3.94 13.39
CA SER A 35 -8.69 4.78 13.45
C SER A 35 -9.30 5.02 12.06
N GLU A 36 -10.60 4.79 11.95
CA GLU A 36 -11.38 5.22 10.78
C GLU A 36 -11.39 6.76 10.69
N GLU A 37 -11.43 7.46 11.84
CA GLU A 37 -11.43 8.91 11.93
C GLU A 37 -10.11 9.52 11.39
N GLU A 38 -8.94 8.95 11.77
CA GLU A 38 -7.65 9.40 11.24
C GLU A 38 -7.59 9.26 9.72
N ALA A 39 -8.06 8.13 9.20
CA ALA A 39 -8.14 7.90 7.76
C ALA A 39 -9.07 8.90 7.08
N GLN A 40 -10.22 9.17 7.68
CA GLN A 40 -11.20 10.12 7.16
C GLN A 40 -10.61 11.53 7.07
N VAL A 41 -10.07 12.06 8.17
CA VAL A 41 -9.46 13.40 8.20
C VAL A 41 -8.34 13.55 7.17
N PHE A 42 -7.50 12.52 7.03
CA PHE A 42 -6.42 12.55 6.05
C PHE A 42 -6.95 12.58 4.61
N ILE A 43 -7.94 11.75 4.28
CA ILE A 43 -8.52 11.70 2.94
C ILE A 43 -9.28 13.00 2.61
N GLU A 44 -10.04 13.54 3.56
CA GLU A 44 -10.71 14.84 3.40
C GLU A 44 -9.68 15.94 3.09
N GLY A 45 -8.61 16.03 3.88
CA GLY A 45 -7.54 16.99 3.63
C GLY A 45 -6.84 16.81 2.28
N LEU A 46 -6.62 15.57 1.82
CA LEU A 46 -6.04 15.30 0.51
C LEU A 46 -6.97 15.71 -0.64
N VAL A 47 -8.26 15.36 -0.56
CA VAL A 47 -9.24 15.68 -1.60
C VAL A 47 -9.40 17.19 -1.74
N ASP A 48 -9.48 17.92 -0.63
CA ASP A 48 -9.54 19.39 -0.61
C ASP A 48 -8.26 20.00 -1.18
N PHE A 49 -7.08 19.52 -0.75
CA PHE A 49 -5.80 20.00 -1.23
C PHE A 49 -5.61 19.80 -2.74
N LEU A 50 -6.03 18.64 -3.25
CA LEU A 50 -5.93 18.30 -4.67
C LEU A 50 -7.04 18.95 -5.51
N ALA A 51 -8.03 19.57 -4.89
CA ALA A 51 -9.20 20.16 -5.54
C ALA A 51 -9.85 19.20 -6.56
N LEU A 52 -10.02 17.93 -6.17
CA LEU A 52 -10.62 16.93 -7.05
C LEU A 52 -12.10 17.25 -7.30
N GLU A 53 -12.48 17.37 -8.56
CA GLU A 53 -13.86 17.65 -8.96
C GLU A 53 -14.80 16.49 -8.57
N PRO A 54 -16.05 16.77 -8.20
CA PRO A 54 -17.05 15.74 -7.96
C PRO A 54 -17.16 14.76 -9.13
N ARG A 55 -17.28 13.47 -8.82
CA ARG A 55 -17.30 12.36 -9.79
C ARG A 55 -15.98 12.11 -10.51
N SER A 56 -14.86 12.74 -10.11
CA SER A 56 -13.54 12.33 -10.59
C SER A 56 -13.35 10.84 -10.39
N LYS A 57 -12.75 10.18 -11.37
CA LYS A 57 -12.45 8.74 -11.31
C LYS A 57 -11.15 8.52 -10.58
N VAL A 58 -11.19 7.84 -9.47
CA VAL A 58 -9.99 7.59 -8.66
C VAL A 58 -9.79 6.11 -8.41
N LEU A 59 -8.52 5.71 -8.26
CA LEU A 59 -8.11 4.37 -7.90
C LEU A 59 -7.50 4.40 -6.50
N ASP A 60 -8.03 3.58 -5.58
CA ASP A 60 -7.39 3.24 -4.29
C ASP A 60 -6.62 1.93 -4.51
N LEU A 61 -5.30 2.04 -4.71
CA LEU A 61 -4.40 0.96 -5.09
C LEU A 61 -3.84 0.28 -3.83
N ALA A 62 -4.06 -1.03 -3.67
CA ALA A 62 -3.85 -1.80 -2.45
C ALA A 62 -4.75 -1.31 -1.30
N CYS A 63 -6.05 -1.27 -1.57
CA CYS A 63 -7.08 -0.66 -0.72
C CYS A 63 -7.42 -1.47 0.55
N GLY A 64 -6.93 -2.72 0.66
CA GLY A 64 -7.34 -3.64 1.73
C GLY A 64 -8.86 -3.80 1.80
N LYS A 65 -9.44 -3.64 2.98
CA LYS A 65 -10.89 -3.68 3.23
C LYS A 65 -11.66 -2.41 2.77
N GLY A 66 -11.02 -1.54 2.00
CA GLY A 66 -11.68 -0.40 1.36
C GLY A 66 -11.94 0.81 2.26
N ARG A 67 -11.21 0.98 3.37
CA ARG A 67 -11.40 2.09 4.30
C ARG A 67 -11.28 3.45 3.61
N HIS A 68 -10.17 3.71 2.92
CA HIS A 68 -9.94 4.96 2.20
C HIS A 68 -10.88 5.11 0.99
N ALA A 69 -11.14 4.01 0.28
CA ALA A 69 -12.06 4.00 -0.87
C ALA A 69 -13.47 4.44 -0.47
N ARG A 70 -14.00 3.97 0.70
CA ARG A 70 -15.31 4.43 1.21
C ARG A 70 -15.31 5.93 1.50
N THR A 71 -14.27 6.45 2.14
CA THR A 71 -14.16 7.89 2.43
C THR A 71 -14.08 8.72 1.15
N LEU A 72 -13.24 8.31 0.18
CA LEU A 72 -13.17 8.97 -1.14
C LEU A 72 -14.53 8.99 -1.83
N HIS A 73 -15.29 7.91 -1.76
CA HIS A 73 -16.62 7.82 -2.34
C HIS A 73 -17.63 8.72 -1.62
N ALA A 74 -17.60 8.76 -0.28
CA ALA A 74 -18.45 9.63 0.52
C ALA A 74 -18.22 11.13 0.22
N LEU A 75 -17.03 11.50 -0.27
CA LEU A 75 -16.70 12.83 -0.77
C LEU A 75 -17.15 13.08 -2.22
N GLY A 76 -17.94 12.18 -2.80
CA GLY A 76 -18.54 12.34 -4.13
C GLY A 76 -17.70 11.87 -5.30
N LEU A 77 -16.60 11.12 -5.07
CA LEU A 77 -15.74 10.61 -6.13
C LEU A 77 -16.25 9.24 -6.65
N ASN A 78 -15.89 8.90 -7.90
CA ASN A 78 -16.09 7.57 -8.45
C ASN A 78 -14.83 6.73 -8.16
N VAL A 79 -14.96 5.76 -7.28
CA VAL A 79 -13.84 5.02 -6.73
C VAL A 79 -13.79 3.58 -7.23
N LEU A 80 -12.62 3.15 -7.66
CA LEU A 80 -12.27 1.74 -7.77
C LEU A 80 -11.21 1.43 -6.70
N GLY A 81 -11.50 0.49 -5.80
CA GLY A 81 -10.51 -0.06 -4.88
C GLY A 81 -9.95 -1.36 -5.44
N THR A 82 -8.64 -1.56 -5.37
CA THR A 82 -8.02 -2.82 -5.78
C THR A 82 -7.04 -3.31 -4.71
N ASP A 83 -7.01 -4.62 -4.48
CA ASP A 83 -6.08 -5.27 -3.56
C ASP A 83 -5.74 -6.67 -4.05
N LEU A 84 -4.60 -7.20 -3.63
CA LEU A 84 -4.21 -8.57 -3.97
C LEU A 84 -4.99 -9.61 -3.17
N SER A 85 -5.47 -9.29 -1.96
CA SER A 85 -6.18 -10.18 -1.03
C SER A 85 -7.65 -10.39 -1.46
N PRO A 86 -8.05 -11.62 -1.86
CA PRO A 86 -9.44 -11.93 -2.16
C PRO A 86 -10.35 -11.77 -0.94
N GLU A 87 -9.87 -12.08 0.28
CA GLU A 87 -10.65 -11.93 1.51
C GLU A 87 -10.93 -10.45 1.81
N SER A 88 -9.91 -9.59 1.69
CA SER A 88 -10.08 -8.14 1.86
C SER A 88 -11.07 -7.56 0.85
N ILE A 89 -10.98 -7.97 -0.42
CA ILE A 89 -11.89 -7.52 -1.47
C ILE A 89 -13.32 -8.06 -1.28
N ALA A 90 -13.48 -9.30 -0.81
CA ALA A 90 -14.80 -9.83 -0.48
C ALA A 90 -15.46 -8.98 0.61
N PHE A 91 -14.74 -8.63 1.67
CA PHE A 91 -15.22 -7.73 2.71
C PHE A 91 -15.53 -6.33 2.16
N ALA A 92 -14.63 -5.73 1.36
CA ALA A 92 -14.84 -4.41 0.80
C ALA A 92 -16.10 -4.35 -0.09
N ASN A 93 -16.39 -5.43 -0.83
CA ASN A 93 -17.58 -5.53 -1.68
C ASN A 93 -18.90 -5.53 -0.92
N GLU A 94 -18.92 -5.76 0.40
CA GLU A 94 -20.14 -5.58 1.22
C GLU A 94 -20.62 -4.12 1.22
N SER A 95 -19.72 -3.17 0.96
CA SER A 95 -20.01 -1.74 0.84
C SER A 95 -20.05 -1.23 -0.61
N ALA A 96 -19.96 -2.13 -1.60
CA ALA A 96 -19.96 -1.72 -3.01
C ALA A 96 -21.32 -1.16 -3.43
N GLU A 97 -21.28 -0.06 -4.16
CA GLU A 97 -22.48 0.62 -4.65
C GLU A 97 -22.20 1.38 -5.97
N ASN A 98 -23.17 2.14 -6.44
CA ASN A 98 -22.98 2.93 -7.66
C ASN A 98 -21.93 4.04 -7.43
N GLY A 99 -20.80 3.93 -8.12
CA GLY A 99 -19.66 4.83 -7.96
C GLY A 99 -18.57 4.30 -7.03
N LEU A 100 -18.81 3.18 -6.31
CA LEU A 100 -17.81 2.50 -5.47
C LEU A 100 -17.74 1.01 -5.83
N LYS A 101 -16.59 0.57 -6.32
CA LYS A 101 -16.35 -0.83 -6.76
C LYS A 101 -15.02 -1.33 -6.25
N PHE A 102 -14.94 -2.66 -6.08
CA PHE A 102 -13.71 -3.31 -5.64
C PHE A 102 -13.40 -4.53 -6.51
N MET A 103 -12.12 -4.82 -6.70
CA MET A 103 -11.68 -6.00 -7.43
C MET A 103 -10.31 -6.49 -6.99
N VAL A 104 -10.06 -7.79 -7.13
CA VAL A 104 -8.74 -8.38 -6.88
C VAL A 104 -7.80 -7.97 -8.02
N GLN A 105 -6.62 -7.43 -7.67
CA GLN A 105 -5.64 -6.94 -8.62
C GLN A 105 -4.24 -6.89 -8.00
N ASP A 106 -3.24 -7.37 -8.74
CA ASP A 106 -1.84 -7.10 -8.42
C ASP A 106 -1.48 -5.68 -8.87
N MET A 107 -0.96 -4.85 -7.98
CA MET A 107 -0.60 -3.46 -8.29
C MET A 107 0.51 -3.30 -9.34
N ARG A 108 1.26 -4.39 -9.64
CA ARG A 108 2.27 -4.41 -10.70
C ARG A 108 1.69 -4.54 -12.11
N GLU A 109 0.40 -4.90 -12.20
CA GLU A 109 -0.28 -5.11 -13.48
C GLU A 109 -1.30 -3.99 -13.72
N PRO A 110 -1.26 -3.29 -14.85
CA PRO A 110 -2.21 -2.24 -15.13
C PRO A 110 -3.60 -2.79 -15.45
N LEU A 111 -4.64 -2.08 -15.04
CA LEU A 111 -6.01 -2.37 -15.44
C LEU A 111 -6.24 -1.95 -16.89
N PRO A 112 -6.65 -2.87 -17.78
CA PRO A 112 -6.85 -2.53 -19.19
C PRO A 112 -8.00 -1.53 -19.36
N ASN A 113 -7.82 -0.56 -20.27
CA ASN A 113 -8.83 0.43 -20.63
C ASN A 113 -9.36 1.27 -19.45
N LYS A 114 -8.57 1.42 -18.38
CA LYS A 114 -8.90 2.30 -17.26
C LYS A 114 -8.08 3.58 -17.34
N SER A 115 -8.73 4.68 -16.97
CA SER A 115 -8.12 6.01 -16.98
C SER A 115 -8.67 6.80 -15.79
N PHE A 116 -7.78 7.14 -14.85
CA PHE A 116 -8.11 7.79 -13.60
C PHE A 116 -7.60 9.23 -13.57
N ASP A 117 -8.31 10.08 -12.84
CA ASP A 117 -7.90 11.45 -12.53
C ASP A 117 -6.85 11.44 -11.44
N ALA A 118 -6.98 10.52 -10.46
CA ALA A 118 -5.99 10.31 -9.42
C ALA A 118 -5.85 8.82 -9.03
N VAL A 119 -4.64 8.44 -8.59
CA VAL A 119 -4.33 7.14 -7.99
C VAL A 119 -3.77 7.37 -6.60
N PHE A 120 -4.34 6.69 -5.61
CA PHE A 120 -3.91 6.71 -4.22
C PHE A 120 -3.28 5.37 -3.87
N ASN A 121 -2.04 5.37 -3.38
CA ASN A 121 -1.38 4.22 -2.78
C ASN A 121 -0.98 4.62 -1.36
N LEU A 122 -1.79 4.24 -0.40
CA LEU A 122 -1.76 4.80 0.95
C LEU A 122 -1.31 3.78 1.99
N PHE A 123 -0.92 4.29 3.13
CA PHE A 123 -0.64 3.52 4.34
C PHE A 123 0.52 2.51 4.20
N THR A 124 1.58 2.87 3.47
CA THR A 124 2.76 2.01 3.23
C THR A 124 2.42 0.74 2.44
N SER A 125 1.56 0.86 1.43
CA SER A 125 1.23 -0.24 0.52
C SER A 125 2.20 -0.32 -0.67
N PHE A 126 3.48 0.00 -0.45
CA PHE A 126 4.57 0.01 -1.42
C PHE A 126 5.83 -0.60 -0.80
N GLY A 127 6.82 -0.99 -1.61
CA GLY A 127 8.12 -1.45 -1.10
C GLY A 127 8.11 -2.86 -0.49
N TYR A 128 7.12 -3.70 -0.84
CA TYR A 128 7.03 -5.10 -0.37
C TYR A 128 7.87 -6.07 -1.19
N PHE A 129 8.32 -5.64 -2.36
CA PHE A 129 9.04 -6.49 -3.30
C PHE A 129 10.53 -6.58 -2.99
N ASP A 130 11.20 -7.56 -3.61
CA ASP A 130 12.62 -7.80 -3.38
C ASP A 130 13.52 -6.95 -4.30
N SER A 131 12.98 -6.42 -5.37
CA SER A 131 13.75 -5.66 -6.36
C SER A 131 13.17 -4.29 -6.66
N THR A 132 14.04 -3.34 -7.04
CA THR A 132 13.65 -2.03 -7.55
C THR A 132 12.91 -2.12 -8.90
N ILE A 133 13.15 -3.20 -9.67
CA ILE A 133 12.44 -3.45 -10.93
C ILE A 133 10.95 -3.67 -10.68
N GLU A 134 10.59 -4.38 -9.63
CA GLU A 134 9.18 -4.60 -9.28
C GLU A 134 8.51 -3.31 -8.78
N ASN A 135 9.23 -2.49 -8.00
CA ASN A 135 8.76 -1.17 -7.63
C ASN A 135 8.52 -0.29 -8.87
N GLN A 136 9.44 -0.33 -9.84
CA GLN A 136 9.27 0.40 -11.10
C GLN A 136 8.06 -0.11 -11.90
N ARG A 137 7.78 -1.41 -11.92
CA ARG A 137 6.57 -1.96 -12.55
C ARG A 137 5.28 -1.39 -11.93
N VAL A 138 5.25 -1.17 -10.61
CA VAL A 138 4.11 -0.51 -9.96
C VAL A 138 3.95 0.91 -10.47
N ILE A 139 5.04 1.69 -10.54
CA ILE A 139 5.02 3.06 -11.06
C ILE A 139 4.58 3.09 -12.53
N ASP A 140 5.08 2.15 -13.36
CA ASP A 140 4.70 2.03 -14.76
C ASP A 140 3.21 1.67 -14.92
N ALA A 141 2.69 0.79 -14.08
CA ALA A 141 1.27 0.45 -14.04
C ALA A 141 0.42 1.67 -13.66
N ILE A 142 0.80 2.42 -12.60
CA ILE A 142 0.13 3.66 -12.21
C ILE A 142 0.15 4.66 -13.35
N ASN A 143 1.31 4.89 -13.97
CA ASN A 143 1.45 5.81 -15.11
C ASN A 143 0.50 5.44 -16.25
N SER A 144 0.41 4.16 -16.61
CA SER A 144 -0.46 3.68 -17.70
C SER A 144 -1.95 3.88 -17.42
N MET A 145 -2.36 3.88 -16.14
CA MET A 145 -3.75 4.04 -15.70
C MET A 145 -4.16 5.49 -15.44
N LEU A 146 -3.22 6.41 -15.34
CA LEU A 146 -3.51 7.82 -15.14
C LEU A 146 -3.77 8.54 -16.48
N LYS A 147 -4.70 9.49 -16.47
CA LYS A 147 -4.85 10.46 -17.56
C LYS A 147 -3.60 11.34 -17.66
N PRO A 148 -3.31 11.96 -18.82
CA PRO A 148 -2.33 13.05 -18.89
C PRO A 148 -2.67 14.13 -17.86
N GLY A 149 -1.68 14.58 -17.09
CA GLY A 149 -1.89 15.52 -15.98
C GLY A 149 -2.55 14.93 -14.73
N GLY A 150 -2.90 13.65 -14.72
CA GLY A 150 -3.46 12.96 -13.55
C GLY A 150 -2.47 12.86 -12.39
N ILE A 151 -2.97 12.68 -11.19
CA ILE A 151 -2.20 12.75 -9.95
C ILE A 151 -1.97 11.35 -9.35
N VAL A 152 -0.77 11.11 -8.84
CA VAL A 152 -0.50 9.99 -7.93
C VAL A 152 -0.19 10.52 -6.54
N VAL A 153 -0.78 9.89 -5.52
CA VAL A 153 -0.47 10.11 -4.11
C VAL A 153 0.12 8.82 -3.55
N ILE A 154 1.34 8.88 -3.04
CA ILE A 154 2.01 7.75 -2.37
C ILE A 154 2.25 8.16 -0.92
N ASP A 155 1.62 7.45 0.04
CA ASP A 155 1.85 7.61 1.46
C ASP A 155 2.70 6.45 1.99
N PHE A 156 3.93 6.75 2.36
CA PHE A 156 4.94 5.78 2.76
C PHE A 156 5.50 6.06 4.16
N LEU A 157 6.14 5.07 4.76
CA LEU A 157 6.92 5.29 5.99
C LEU A 157 8.10 6.24 5.73
N ASN A 158 8.48 7.04 6.73
CA ASN A 158 9.75 7.75 6.67
C ASN A 158 10.89 6.81 7.09
N ALA A 159 11.67 6.34 6.13
CA ALA A 159 12.76 5.38 6.34
C ALA A 159 13.76 5.86 7.38
N GLN A 160 14.17 7.14 7.34
CA GLN A 160 15.15 7.69 8.29
C GLN A 160 14.60 7.68 9.73
N ARG A 161 13.33 8.03 9.90
CA ARG A 161 12.69 7.95 11.22
C ARG A 161 12.62 6.51 11.72
N VAL A 162 12.22 5.54 10.85
CA VAL A 162 12.18 4.13 11.23
C VAL A 162 13.55 3.65 11.70
N ILE A 163 14.63 4.00 10.98
CA ILE A 163 16.01 3.65 11.35
C ILE A 163 16.36 4.23 12.73
N ASN A 164 16.01 5.50 12.96
CA ASN A 164 16.41 6.23 14.19
C ASN A 164 15.60 5.79 15.43
N THR A 165 14.37 5.31 15.25
CA THR A 165 13.42 5.04 16.36
C THR A 165 12.95 3.60 16.42
N LEU A 166 13.68 2.66 15.81
CA LEU A 166 13.26 1.26 15.73
C LEU A 166 13.12 0.64 17.12
N VAL A 167 11.90 0.18 17.43
CA VAL A 167 11.64 -0.65 18.61
C VAL A 167 11.93 -2.11 18.23
N LEU A 168 13.01 -2.67 18.79
CA LEU A 168 13.49 -4.01 18.43
C LEU A 168 12.52 -5.12 18.82
N SER A 169 11.83 -4.98 19.95
CA SER A 169 10.84 -5.97 20.39
C SER A 169 9.73 -5.34 21.21
N GLU A 170 8.52 -5.86 21.06
CA GLU A 170 7.36 -5.50 21.87
C GLU A 170 6.37 -6.66 21.94
N GLU A 171 5.50 -6.64 22.93
CA GLU A 171 4.33 -7.51 23.02
C GLU A 171 3.07 -6.66 22.87
N VAL A 172 2.17 -7.09 21.99
CA VAL A 172 0.92 -6.38 21.69
C VAL A 172 -0.25 -7.29 21.94
N GLN A 173 -1.11 -6.93 22.89
CA GLN A 173 -2.33 -7.67 23.15
C GLN A 173 -3.49 -7.14 22.29
N ARG A 174 -4.20 -8.06 21.62
CA ARG A 174 -5.40 -7.78 20.82
C ARG A 174 -6.47 -8.84 21.13
N GLY A 175 -7.46 -8.44 21.90
CA GLY A 175 -8.45 -9.40 22.42
C GLY A 175 -7.78 -10.50 23.25
N ALA A 176 -8.00 -11.76 22.89
CA ALA A 176 -7.42 -12.92 23.58
C ALA A 176 -5.99 -13.27 23.11
N LEU A 177 -5.48 -12.64 22.04
CA LEU A 177 -4.17 -12.95 21.50
C LEU A 177 -3.10 -11.96 21.98
N THR A 178 -1.92 -12.50 22.28
CA THR A 178 -0.70 -11.71 22.54
C THR A 178 0.29 -11.96 21.41
N PHE A 179 0.56 -10.93 20.64
CA PHE A 179 1.53 -10.95 19.55
C PHE A 179 2.89 -10.52 20.08
N LYS A 180 3.90 -11.39 19.92
CA LYS A 180 5.30 -11.08 20.18
C LYS A 180 5.93 -10.60 18.89
N ILE A 181 6.34 -9.35 18.86
CA ILE A 181 6.85 -8.69 17.67
C ILE A 181 8.33 -8.41 17.86
N ARG A 182 9.16 -8.88 16.93
CA ARG A 182 10.57 -8.52 16.85
C ARG A 182 10.84 -7.83 15.52
N ARG A 183 11.72 -6.84 15.53
CA ARG A 183 12.09 -6.10 14.32
C ARG A 183 13.59 -6.06 14.16
N GLU A 184 14.02 -6.09 12.92
CA GLU A 184 15.40 -5.86 12.52
C GLU A 184 15.47 -5.06 11.23
N ILE A 185 16.63 -4.45 10.98
CA ILE A 185 16.93 -3.81 9.71
C ILE A 185 18.06 -4.60 9.07
N THR A 186 17.80 -5.17 7.90
CA THR A 186 18.79 -5.91 7.12
C THR A 186 18.49 -5.80 5.63
N GLY A 187 19.54 -5.80 4.80
CA GLY A 187 19.39 -5.73 3.34
C GLY A 187 18.57 -4.53 2.82
N GLY A 188 18.60 -3.39 3.52
CA GLY A 188 17.81 -2.21 3.14
C GLY A 188 16.31 -2.33 3.43
N LYS A 189 15.90 -3.28 4.26
CA LYS A 189 14.52 -3.50 4.67
C LYS A 189 14.37 -3.44 6.18
N VAL A 190 13.21 -2.99 6.64
CA VAL A 190 12.72 -3.31 7.99
C VAL A 190 11.94 -4.61 7.90
N ILE A 191 12.34 -5.58 8.74
CA ILE A 191 11.69 -6.88 8.85
C ILE A 191 11.04 -6.97 10.21
N LYS A 192 9.77 -7.41 10.23
CA LYS A 192 8.98 -7.62 11.44
C LYS A 192 8.59 -9.09 11.52
N HIS A 193 9.06 -9.78 12.54
CA HIS A 193 8.68 -11.13 12.90
C HIS A 193 7.54 -11.08 13.91
N ILE A 194 6.48 -11.83 13.66
CA ILE A 194 5.25 -11.81 14.44
C ILE A 194 4.95 -13.24 14.87
N ASP A 195 5.12 -13.50 16.17
CA ASP A 195 4.88 -14.80 16.78
C ASP A 195 3.68 -14.72 17.73
N PHE A 196 2.80 -15.70 17.67
CA PHE A 196 1.68 -15.84 18.63
C PHE A 196 1.16 -17.27 18.66
N THR A 197 0.40 -17.59 19.74
CA THR A 197 -0.27 -18.88 19.89
C THR A 197 -1.78 -18.67 19.89
N ASP A 198 -2.53 -19.41 19.08
CA ASP A 198 -4.00 -19.47 19.10
C ASP A 198 -4.47 -20.92 19.17
N LYS A 199 -5.37 -21.22 20.13
CA LYS A 199 -5.96 -22.56 20.33
C LYS A 199 -4.91 -23.68 20.42
N GLY A 200 -3.78 -23.40 21.09
CA GLY A 200 -2.68 -24.36 21.28
C GLY A 200 -1.82 -24.59 20.04
N LYS A 201 -1.92 -23.75 19.03
CA LYS A 201 -1.13 -23.77 17.80
C LYS A 201 -0.25 -22.53 17.72
N ASP A 202 1.03 -22.71 17.43
CA ASP A 202 1.95 -21.61 17.23
C ASP A 202 1.92 -21.13 15.77
N PHE A 203 1.93 -19.81 15.62
CA PHE A 203 1.95 -19.12 14.33
C PHE A 203 3.15 -18.20 14.26
N HIS A 204 3.74 -18.14 13.09
CA HIS A 204 4.85 -17.26 12.76
C HIS A 204 4.59 -16.59 11.40
N TYR A 205 4.63 -15.25 11.37
CA TYR A 205 4.55 -14.46 10.15
C TYR A 205 5.68 -13.44 10.08
N THR A 206 5.95 -12.98 8.88
CA THR A 206 6.98 -11.97 8.63
C THR A 206 6.41 -10.88 7.74
N GLU A 207 6.61 -9.62 8.11
CA GLU A 207 6.40 -8.47 7.24
C GLU A 207 7.76 -7.89 6.84
N GLN A 208 7.89 -7.49 5.58
CA GLN A 208 9.12 -6.91 5.06
C GLN A 208 8.79 -5.67 4.24
N VAL A 209 9.41 -4.54 4.57
CA VAL A 209 9.22 -3.29 3.82
C VAL A 209 10.59 -2.71 3.51
N GLN A 210 10.83 -2.36 2.26
CA GLN A 210 12.03 -1.65 1.85
C GLN A 210 12.08 -0.26 2.53
N LEU A 211 13.26 0.14 2.98
CA LEU A 211 13.47 1.46 3.57
C LEU A 211 13.80 2.47 2.46
N LEU A 212 12.79 2.75 1.62
CA LEU A 212 12.90 3.73 0.55
C LEU A 212 12.82 5.15 1.13
N GLY A 213 13.80 5.98 0.80
CA GLY A 213 13.81 7.40 1.10
C GLY A 213 13.25 8.25 -0.04
N LEU A 214 13.22 9.57 0.15
CA LEU A 214 12.76 10.51 -0.87
C LEU A 214 13.53 10.36 -2.19
N SER A 215 14.86 10.21 -2.13
CA SER A 215 15.71 10.03 -3.31
C SER A 215 15.38 8.78 -4.12
N ASP A 216 14.94 7.71 -3.48
CA ASP A 216 14.53 6.49 -4.18
C ASP A 216 13.24 6.74 -4.98
N PHE A 217 12.28 7.45 -4.39
CA PHE A 217 11.05 7.85 -5.09
C PHE A 217 11.31 8.88 -6.19
N GLU A 218 12.28 9.80 -6.01
CA GLU A 218 12.72 10.68 -7.08
C GLU A 218 13.21 9.89 -8.31
N VAL A 219 14.01 8.85 -8.09
CA VAL A 219 14.49 7.98 -9.18
C VAL A 219 13.33 7.21 -9.83
N LEU A 220 12.41 6.65 -9.05
CA LEU A 220 11.28 5.87 -9.57
C LEU A 220 10.30 6.73 -10.39
N LEU A 221 10.10 8.00 -9.99
CA LEU A 221 9.08 8.88 -10.58
C LEU A 221 9.60 9.76 -11.70
N ASN A 222 10.91 10.06 -11.77
CA ASN A 222 11.49 11.12 -12.60
C ASN A 222 11.19 10.99 -14.09
N ARG A 223 11.02 9.78 -14.61
CA ARG A 223 10.76 9.54 -16.04
C ARG A 223 9.41 10.08 -16.48
N ASP A 224 8.38 9.77 -15.72
CA ASP A 224 6.97 9.91 -16.13
C ASP A 224 6.18 10.93 -15.31
N PHE A 225 6.74 11.40 -14.19
CA PHE A 225 6.06 12.27 -13.24
C PHE A 225 6.87 13.52 -12.90
N ILE A 226 6.15 14.55 -12.46
CA ILE A 226 6.70 15.75 -11.81
C ILE A 226 6.23 15.70 -10.36
N MET A 227 7.16 15.66 -9.41
CA MET A 227 6.82 15.75 -7.98
C MET A 227 6.37 17.18 -7.67
N LEU A 228 5.15 17.33 -7.16
CA LEU A 228 4.56 18.63 -6.86
C LEU A 228 4.73 19.00 -5.40
N HIS A 229 4.42 18.05 -4.48
CA HIS A 229 4.44 18.29 -3.05
C HIS A 229 4.95 17.08 -2.28
N ILE A 230 5.55 17.35 -1.13
CA ILE A 230 6.06 16.33 -0.20
C ILE A 230 5.65 16.73 1.22
N PHE A 231 4.82 15.88 1.85
CA PHE A 231 4.32 16.11 3.19
C PHE A 231 4.87 15.08 4.19
N GLY A 232 4.90 15.47 5.46
CA GLY A 232 5.50 14.69 6.52
C GLY A 232 4.50 13.95 7.43
N ASN A 233 3.22 14.28 7.34
CA ASN A 233 2.17 13.72 8.19
C ASN A 233 0.79 13.87 7.54
N TYR A 234 -0.25 13.37 8.21
CA TYR A 234 -1.62 13.40 7.72
C TYR A 234 -2.32 14.78 7.83
N ALA A 235 -1.69 15.75 8.51
CA ALA A 235 -2.12 17.14 8.49
C ALA A 235 -1.53 17.93 7.31
N LEU A 236 -0.79 17.26 6.41
CA LEU A 236 -0.12 17.82 5.24
C LEU A 236 0.93 18.90 5.60
N ASP A 237 1.59 18.76 6.75
CA ASP A 237 2.74 19.59 7.09
C ASP A 237 3.95 19.20 6.22
N ALA A 238 4.85 20.17 6.00
CA ALA A 238 6.06 19.97 5.22
C ALA A 238 6.91 18.80 5.72
N PHE A 239 7.46 18.01 4.80
CA PHE A 239 8.29 16.86 5.13
C PHE A 239 9.64 17.30 5.72
N ASN A 240 10.01 16.68 6.83
CA ASN A 240 11.35 16.72 7.41
C ASN A 240 11.88 15.29 7.55
N PRO A 241 13.01 14.92 6.91
CA PRO A 241 13.53 13.55 6.93
C PRO A 241 13.79 12.99 8.32
N SER A 242 14.18 13.86 9.28
CA SER A 242 14.56 13.43 10.63
C SER A 242 13.38 13.26 11.59
N THR A 243 12.29 14.00 11.40
CA THR A 243 11.21 14.10 12.38
C THR A 243 9.84 13.68 11.89
N SER A 244 9.58 13.81 10.59
CA SER A 244 8.26 13.49 10.03
C SER A 244 7.90 12.02 10.22
N PRO A 245 6.67 11.70 10.67
CA PRO A 245 6.22 10.31 10.81
C PRO A 245 6.00 9.60 9.47
N ARG A 246 5.72 10.36 8.41
CA ARG A 246 5.41 9.83 7.08
C ARG A 246 6.28 10.50 6.01
N LEU A 247 6.28 9.90 4.83
CA LEU A 247 6.71 10.49 3.56
C LEU A 247 5.52 10.38 2.61
N ILE A 248 4.83 11.50 2.38
CA ILE A 248 3.67 11.57 1.50
C ILE A 248 4.05 12.36 0.27
N ILE A 249 3.99 11.71 -0.89
CA ILE A 249 4.42 12.27 -2.17
C ILE A 249 3.20 12.50 -3.03
N ILE A 250 3.07 13.70 -3.57
CA ILE A 250 2.09 14.05 -4.60
C ILE A 250 2.85 14.35 -5.88
N ALA A 251 2.58 13.58 -6.93
CA ALA A 251 3.22 13.76 -8.21
C ALA A 251 2.20 13.76 -9.36
N GLN A 252 2.48 14.53 -10.41
CA GLN A 252 1.64 14.66 -11.58
C GLN A 252 2.26 13.96 -12.78
N LYS A 253 1.47 13.18 -13.49
CA LYS A 253 1.84 12.59 -14.76
C LYS A 253 2.15 13.69 -15.80
N LYS A 254 3.30 13.57 -16.47
CA LYS A 254 3.74 14.46 -17.55
C LYS A 254 2.83 14.42 -18.76
#